data_373ec7e83174fe28d78b927103e8f512
#
_entry.id   373ec7e83174fe28d78b927103e8f512
#
_cell.length_a   1.000
_cell.length_b   1.000
_cell.length_c   1.000
_cell.angle_alpha   90.00
_cell.angle_beta   90.00
_cell.angle_gamma   90.00
#
_symmetry.space_group_name_H-M   'P 1'
#
loop_
_entity.id
_entity.type
_entity.pdbx_description
1 polymer ?
#
loop_
_entity_poly.entity_id
_entity_poly.type
_entity_poly.pdbx_seq_one_letter_code
_entity_poly.pdbx_strand_id
1 'polypeptide(L)'
;MFANRFQDSALYLLDEPEAALSPQRQLTFLKIMHDLANEGSQFIIATHSPIILSYPGAAILSFDGEEIQEVDYEATDHYQITKYFLNNRESFLNKLLDD
;
A
#
# COMPACT_ATOMS: atom_id res chain seq x y z
N MET A 1 -5.75 -2.23 -29.10
CA MET A 1 -6.15 -2.37 -28.35
C MET A 1 -6.54 -2.69 -28.05
N PHE A 2 -6.31 -2.60 -28.24
CA PHE A 2 -6.87 -2.98 -27.45
C PHE A 2 -7.62 -2.65 -27.35
N ALA A 3 -7.49 -2.42 -27.91
CA ALA A 3 -8.21 -2.23 -27.45
C ALA A 3 -9.00 -2.19 -27.12
N ASN A 4 -9.08 -2.19 -27.34
CA ASN A 4 -9.74 -2.18 -26.70
C ASN A 4 -10.08 -2.24 -26.15
N ARG A 5 -9.77 -1.90 -26.14
CA ARG A 5 -9.92 -1.94 -25.42
C ARG A 5 -10.41 -1.96 -24.58
N PHE A 6 -10.26 -1.89 -24.59
CA PHE A 6 -10.67 -1.91 -23.76
C PHE A 6 -11.10 -1.58 -23.24
N GLN A 7 -10.73 -1.06 -23.56
CA GLN A 7 -11.25 -0.95 -23.09
C GLN A 7 -11.55 -0.89 -22.11
N ASP A 8 -10.15 -0.40 -21.98
CA ASP A 8 -11.31 -0.60 -21.16
C ASP A 8 -11.04 -0.47 -19.68
N SER A 9 -11.91 0.29 -19.03
CA SER A 9 -11.84 0.49 -17.59
C SER A 9 -12.24 -0.77 -16.85
N ALA A 10 -11.48 -1.13 -15.81
CA ALA A 10 -11.79 -2.26 -14.97
C ALA A 10 -11.76 -1.83 -13.51
N LEU A 11 -12.46 -2.58 -12.65
CA LEU A 11 -12.38 -2.43 -11.21
C LEU A 11 -11.63 -3.63 -10.64
N TYR A 12 -10.53 -3.36 -9.96
CA TYR A 12 -9.70 -4.39 -9.34
C TYR A 12 -9.91 -4.37 -7.83
N LEU A 13 -10.32 -5.51 -7.28
CA LEU A 13 -10.47 -5.71 -5.86
C LEU A 13 -9.37 -6.67 -5.41
N LEU A 14 -8.43 -6.17 -4.62
CA LEU A 14 -7.26 -6.94 -4.23
C LEU A 14 -7.16 -7.02 -2.70
N ASP A 15 -6.82 -8.19 -2.21
CA ASP A 15 -6.67 -8.44 -0.78
C ASP A 15 -5.24 -8.89 -0.51
N GLU A 16 -4.49 -8.03 0.18
CA GLU A 16 -3.10 -8.26 0.57
C GLU A 16 -2.23 -8.76 -0.58
N PRO A 17 -2.16 -8.00 -1.69
CA PRO A 17 -1.34 -8.42 -2.82
C PRO A 17 0.14 -8.53 -2.47
N GLU A 18 0.59 -7.84 -1.43
CA GLU A 18 1.99 -7.91 -0.99
C GLU A 18 2.39 -9.28 -0.48
N ALA A 19 1.44 -10.14 -0.10
CA ALA A 19 1.74 -11.43 0.48
C ALA A 19 2.60 -12.30 -0.44
N ALA A 20 2.49 -12.10 -1.74
CA ALA A 20 3.25 -12.88 -2.73
C ALA A 20 4.35 -12.05 -3.39
N LEU A 21 4.64 -10.84 -2.88
CA LEU A 21 5.53 -9.91 -3.56
C LEU A 21 6.70 -9.47 -2.67
N SER A 22 7.92 -9.57 -3.21
CA SER A 22 9.07 -8.95 -2.58
C SER A 22 8.92 -7.42 -2.61
N PRO A 23 9.69 -6.66 -1.80
CA PRO A 23 9.64 -5.20 -1.88
C PRO A 23 9.86 -4.67 -3.29
N GLN A 24 10.82 -5.25 -4.02
CA GLN A 24 11.06 -4.82 -5.41
C GLN A 24 9.84 -5.05 -6.28
N ARG A 25 9.18 -6.18 -6.11
CA ARG A 25 7.99 -6.49 -6.92
C ARG A 25 6.79 -5.65 -6.51
N GLN A 26 6.73 -5.20 -5.26
CA GLN A 26 5.70 -4.27 -4.85
C GLN A 26 5.87 -2.93 -5.57
N LEU A 27 7.11 -2.48 -5.77
CA LEU A 27 7.35 -1.26 -6.56
C LEU A 27 6.90 -1.45 -8.00
N THR A 28 7.19 -2.60 -8.59
CA THR A 28 6.73 -2.91 -9.94
C THR A 28 5.19 -2.93 -10.00
N PHE A 29 4.57 -3.48 -8.97
CA PHE A 29 3.11 -3.50 -8.87
C PHE A 29 2.53 -2.08 -8.89
N LEU A 30 3.18 -1.14 -8.17
CA LEU A 30 2.73 0.26 -8.19
C LEU A 30 2.78 0.85 -9.60
N LYS A 31 3.82 0.52 -10.36
CA LYS A 31 3.93 1.01 -11.73
C LYS A 31 2.82 0.46 -12.62
N ILE A 32 2.55 -0.83 -12.50
CA ILE A 32 1.48 -1.46 -13.27
C ILE A 32 0.13 -0.84 -12.90
N MET A 33 -0.12 -0.67 -11.62
CA MET A 33 -1.36 -0.06 -11.13
C MET A 33 -1.51 1.36 -11.67
N HIS A 34 -0.41 2.11 -11.66
CA HIS A 34 -0.39 3.48 -12.16
C HIS A 34 -0.78 3.54 -13.64
N ASP A 35 -0.21 2.66 -14.45
CA ASP A 35 -0.51 2.64 -15.87
C ASP A 35 -1.98 2.29 -16.13
N LEU A 36 -2.49 1.30 -15.39
CA LEU A 36 -3.89 0.91 -15.55
C LEU A 36 -4.84 1.99 -15.05
N ALA A 37 -4.49 2.68 -13.96
CA ALA A 37 -5.31 3.76 -13.44
C ALA A 37 -5.37 4.91 -14.44
N ASN A 38 -4.27 5.19 -15.13
CA ASN A 38 -4.26 6.23 -16.17
C ASN A 38 -5.13 5.86 -17.37
N GLU A 39 -5.44 4.59 -17.54
CA GLU A 39 -6.34 4.10 -18.58
C GLU A 39 -7.78 3.99 -18.11
N GLY A 40 -8.07 4.50 -16.93
CA GLY A 40 -9.43 4.55 -16.41
C GLY A 40 -9.79 3.44 -15.43
N SER A 41 -8.87 2.55 -15.10
CA SER A 41 -9.15 1.49 -14.13
C SER A 41 -9.15 2.02 -12.70
N GLN A 42 -9.91 1.34 -11.84
CA GLN A 42 -10.00 1.67 -10.43
C GLN A 42 -9.48 0.51 -9.60
N PHE A 43 -8.91 0.84 -8.45
CA PHE A 43 -8.38 -0.16 -7.53
C PHE A 43 -8.94 0.07 -6.14
N ILE A 44 -9.39 -1.02 -5.51
CA ILE A 44 -9.72 -1.05 -4.09
C ILE A 44 -8.87 -2.15 -3.50
N ILE A 45 -7.95 -1.78 -2.61
CA ILE A 45 -6.92 -2.69 -2.12
C ILE A 45 -6.93 -2.71 -0.60
N ALA A 46 -7.05 -3.91 -0.02
CA ALA A 46 -6.81 -4.11 1.40
C ALA A 46 -5.35 -4.52 1.55
N THR A 47 -4.57 -3.74 2.29
CA THR A 47 -3.13 -4.00 2.39
C THR A 47 -2.57 -3.50 3.71
N HIS A 48 -1.51 -4.12 4.16
CA HIS A 48 -0.70 -3.67 5.29
C HIS A 48 0.68 -3.20 4.83
N SER A 49 0.93 -3.15 3.52
CA SER A 49 2.23 -2.80 2.99
C SER A 49 2.44 -1.29 2.98
N PRO A 50 3.48 -0.77 3.66
CA PRO A 50 3.79 0.66 3.55
C PRO A 50 4.22 1.07 2.14
N ILE A 51 4.67 0.13 1.32
CA ILE A 51 5.01 0.42 -0.07
C ILE A 51 3.73 0.63 -0.88
N ILE A 52 2.78 -0.30 -0.79
CA ILE A 52 1.55 -0.20 -1.57
C ILE A 52 0.70 0.99 -1.11
N LEU A 53 0.64 1.24 0.20
CA LEU A 53 -0.09 2.38 0.75
C LEU A 53 0.47 3.72 0.28
N SER A 54 1.71 3.76 -0.20
CA SER A 54 2.36 5.01 -0.57
C SER A 54 1.92 5.58 -1.92
N TYR A 55 1.03 4.90 -2.63
CA TYR A 55 0.66 5.34 -3.99
C TYR A 55 0.12 6.78 -3.96
N PRO A 56 0.70 7.68 -4.78
CA PRO A 56 0.30 9.09 -4.75
C PRO A 56 -1.17 9.28 -5.14
N GLY A 57 -1.88 10.07 -4.35
CA GLY A 57 -3.27 10.38 -4.63
C GLY A 57 -4.26 9.33 -4.17
N ALA A 58 -3.80 8.23 -3.57
CA ALA A 58 -4.71 7.22 -3.05
C ALA A 58 -5.46 7.74 -1.83
N ALA A 59 -6.73 7.38 -1.72
CA ALA A 59 -7.49 7.62 -0.50
C ALA A 59 -7.24 6.42 0.42
N ILE A 60 -6.66 6.67 1.59
CA ILE A 60 -6.35 5.63 2.56
C ILE A 60 -7.41 5.67 3.65
N LEU A 61 -8.11 4.54 3.82
CA LEU A 61 -9.18 4.44 4.81
C LEU A 61 -8.71 3.57 5.96
N SER A 62 -8.87 4.09 7.17
CA SER A 62 -8.55 3.36 8.40
C SER A 62 -9.82 2.86 9.04
N PHE A 63 -9.81 1.58 9.45
CA PHE A 63 -10.92 0.95 10.13
C PHE A 63 -10.62 0.74 11.62
N ASP A 64 -9.55 1.36 12.12
CA ASP A 64 -9.10 1.11 13.49
C ASP A 64 -9.97 1.76 14.56
N GLY A 65 -10.76 2.75 14.19
CA GLY A 65 -11.65 3.43 15.13
C GLY A 65 -13.08 2.91 15.02
N GLU A 66 -14.00 3.61 15.68
CA GLU A 66 -15.41 3.26 15.61
C GLU A 66 -16.01 3.59 14.26
N GLU A 67 -15.41 4.55 13.56
CA GLU A 67 -15.86 4.96 12.25
C GLU A 67 -14.71 4.83 11.24
N ILE A 68 -15.07 4.61 9.98
CA ILE A 68 -14.10 4.59 8.91
C ILE A 68 -13.64 6.02 8.67
N GLN A 69 -12.34 6.25 8.68
CA GLN A 69 -11.77 7.58 8.49
C GLN A 69 -10.73 7.55 7.39
N GLU A 70 -10.70 8.62 6.62
CA GLU A 70 -9.60 8.82 5.67
C GLU A 70 -8.41 9.39 6.42
N VAL A 71 -7.22 8.82 6.17
CA VAL A 71 -5.99 9.24 6.85
C VAL A 71 -4.90 9.51 5.82
N ASP A 72 -3.95 10.37 6.20
CA ASP A 72 -2.78 10.61 5.38
C ASP A 72 -1.81 9.44 5.47
N TYR A 73 -1.09 9.19 4.39
CA TYR A 73 -0.12 8.11 4.35
C TYR A 73 0.85 8.18 5.52
N GLU A 74 1.41 9.36 5.78
CA GLU A 74 2.42 9.52 6.82
C GLU A 74 1.85 9.43 8.23
N ALA A 75 0.52 9.43 8.37
CA ALA A 75 -0.13 9.24 9.66
C ALA A 75 -0.45 7.77 9.93
N THR A 76 -0.23 6.87 8.96
CA THR A 76 -0.50 5.46 9.19
C THR A 76 0.55 4.83 10.09
N ASP A 77 0.12 3.86 10.90
CA ASP A 77 1.04 3.07 11.72
C ASP A 77 2.01 2.30 10.84
N HIS A 78 1.53 1.84 9.70
CA HIS A 78 2.35 1.09 8.74
C HIS A 78 3.58 1.90 8.33
N TYR A 79 3.37 3.17 8.02
CA TYR A 79 4.47 4.05 7.65
C TYR A 79 5.34 4.40 8.85
N GLN A 80 4.71 4.86 9.94
CA GLN A 80 5.45 5.39 11.08
C GLN A 80 6.26 4.34 11.80
N ILE A 81 5.65 3.22 12.12
CA ILE A 81 6.32 2.16 12.87
C ILE A 81 7.43 1.51 12.04
N THR A 82 7.13 1.22 10.78
CA THR A 82 8.12 0.60 9.90
C THR A 82 9.32 1.52 9.70
N LYS A 83 9.07 2.79 9.43
CA LYS A 83 10.15 3.76 9.22
C LYS A 83 11.01 3.89 10.47
N TYR A 84 10.37 4.06 11.62
CA TYR A 84 11.10 4.20 12.88
C TYR A 84 11.93 2.95 13.17
N PHE A 85 11.33 1.79 13.02
CA PHE A 85 12.02 0.53 13.27
C PHE A 85 13.23 0.38 12.36
N LEU A 86 13.07 0.59 11.06
CA LEU A 86 14.17 0.42 10.12
C LEU A 86 15.32 1.40 10.38
N ASN A 87 14.99 2.61 10.80
CA ASN A 87 15.99 3.63 11.09
C ASN A 87 16.65 3.44 12.45
N ASN A 88 16.07 2.63 13.33
CA ASN A 88 16.54 2.45 14.69
C ASN A 88 16.56 0.97 15.07
N ARG A 89 16.85 0.12 14.10
CA ARG A 89 16.69 -1.33 14.23
C ARG A 89 17.41 -1.90 15.43
N GLU A 90 18.68 -1.54 15.61
CA GLU A 90 19.50 -2.13 16.65
C GLU A 90 19.02 -1.76 18.06
N SER A 91 18.80 -0.47 18.29
CA SER A 91 18.34 -0.03 19.61
C SER A 91 16.93 -0.52 19.89
N PHE A 92 16.09 -0.58 18.89
CA PHE A 92 14.71 -1.06 19.04
C PHE A 92 14.73 -2.54 19.44
N LEU A 93 15.52 -3.35 18.74
CA LEU A 93 15.59 -4.78 19.02
C LEU A 93 16.24 -5.06 20.37
N ASN A 94 17.23 -4.25 20.78
CA ASN A 94 17.85 -4.41 22.07
C ASN A 94 16.85 -4.25 23.21
N LYS A 95 15.95 -3.28 23.09
CA LYS A 95 14.91 -3.07 24.10
C LYS A 95 13.82 -4.14 24.02
N LEU A 96 13.40 -4.45 22.81
CA LEU A 96 12.31 -5.41 22.61
C LEU A 96 12.69 -6.80 23.09
N LEU A 97 13.94 -7.21 22.86
CA LEU A 97 14.41 -8.54 23.15
C LEU A 97 15.19 -8.62 24.47
N ASP A 98 15.19 -7.56 25.25
CA ASP A 98 15.83 -7.54 26.55
C ASP A 98 15.03 -8.40 27.53
N ASP A 99 15.71 -9.38 28.12
CA ASP A 99 15.06 -10.31 29.05
C ASP A 99 15.15 -9.78 30.49
#